data_6661474f502e83f02c5b7a6cbd9b3dca
#
_entry.id   6661474f502e83f02c5b7a6cbd9b3dca
#
_cell.length_a   1.000
_cell.length_b   1.000
_cell.length_c   1.000
_cell.angle_alpha   90.00
_cell.angle_beta   90.00
_cell.angle_gamma   90.00
#
_symmetry.space_group_name_H-M   'P 1'
#
loop_
_entity.id
_entity.type
_entity.pdbx_description
1 polymer ?
#
loop_
_entity_poly.entity_id
_entity_poly.type
_entity_poly.pdbx_seq_one_letter_code
_entity_poly.pdbx_strand_id
1 'polypeptide(L)'
;MLTREIPAVTKNLLIINFIMFIATWVTENMGIDLTGLLGLHFFLAPDFHLYQIFTYMFMHGGLGHIFMNMFMLWMFGPVMEAYWRSRKFFFYYIICGLGAGFCQELAQFGQFYIICNEQVPGFTFADTMMEVRANQGLLNLWTTVGASGALYGILLAYGMYFPNERMFVIPFPFPLKVKWVIAGSIALELFSAIATTNDGVAHLAHLGGMLFGYILIKYWRKHPFMEGNGFGKYGGGWQNTGHKRKSW
;
A
#
# COMPACT_ATOMS: atom_id res chain seq x y z
N MET A 1 -31.06 4.81 10.21
CA MET A 1 -29.68 4.59 9.68
C MET A 1 -28.74 5.31 10.63
N LEU A 2 -28.07 4.59 11.54
CA LEU A 2 -27.08 5.19 12.43
C LEU A 2 -25.88 5.57 11.55
N THR A 3 -25.58 6.85 11.45
CA THR A 3 -24.34 7.36 10.86
C THR A 3 -23.19 6.83 11.68
N ARG A 4 -22.61 5.72 11.26
CA ARG A 4 -21.44 5.14 11.92
C ARG A 4 -20.30 6.12 11.68
N GLU A 5 -19.87 6.82 12.70
CA GLU A 5 -18.74 7.73 12.62
C GLU A 5 -17.51 6.99 12.07
N ILE A 6 -16.76 7.64 11.19
CA ILE A 6 -15.51 7.08 10.67
C ILE A 6 -14.53 6.96 11.84
N PRO A 7 -13.95 5.77 12.09
CA PRO A 7 -12.99 5.57 13.17
C PRO A 7 -11.77 6.51 13.08
N ALA A 8 -11.17 6.79 14.22
CA ALA A 8 -10.21 7.90 14.37
C ALA A 8 -8.98 7.81 13.45
N VAL A 9 -8.38 6.62 13.29
CA VAL A 9 -7.19 6.48 12.46
C VAL A 9 -7.53 6.63 10.99
N THR A 10 -8.58 5.97 10.51
CA THR A 10 -9.06 6.12 9.13
C THR A 10 -9.38 7.58 8.82
N LYS A 11 -10.11 8.27 9.73
CA LYS A 11 -10.43 9.69 9.56
C LYS A 11 -9.17 10.55 9.48
N ASN A 12 -8.22 10.35 10.37
CA ASN A 12 -6.99 11.13 10.39
C ASN A 12 -6.12 10.87 9.15
N LEU A 13 -6.03 9.62 8.69
CA LEU A 13 -5.33 9.29 7.45
C LEU A 13 -5.97 9.98 6.24
N LEU A 14 -7.31 9.98 6.14
CA LEU A 14 -8.02 10.72 5.09
C LEU A 14 -7.66 12.21 5.14
N ILE A 15 -7.76 12.84 6.31
CA ILE A 15 -7.50 14.27 6.50
C ILE A 15 -6.04 14.62 6.15
N ILE A 16 -5.07 13.84 6.65
CA ILE A 16 -3.64 14.09 6.37
C ILE A 16 -3.36 14.01 4.87
N ASN A 17 -3.87 12.99 4.18
CA ASN A 17 -3.66 12.86 2.74
C ASN A 17 -4.28 14.03 1.95
N PHE A 18 -5.48 14.49 2.32
CA PHE A 18 -6.09 15.68 1.69
C PHE A 18 -5.29 16.95 1.98
N ILE A 19 -4.81 17.15 3.21
CA ILE A 19 -3.97 18.29 3.56
C ILE A 19 -2.67 18.28 2.75
N MET A 20 -2.00 17.12 2.66
CA MET A 20 -0.77 16.98 1.88
C MET A 20 -0.98 17.24 0.40
N PHE A 21 -2.09 16.77 -0.17
CA PHE A 21 -2.43 17.01 -1.56
C PHE A 21 -2.67 18.51 -1.85
N ILE A 22 -3.42 19.17 -0.97
CA ILE A 22 -3.64 20.64 -1.09
C ILE A 22 -2.31 21.38 -0.91
N ALA A 23 -1.48 20.99 0.07
CA ALA A 23 -0.18 21.58 0.30
C ALA A 23 0.72 21.45 -0.94
N THR A 24 0.76 20.26 -1.58
CA THR A 24 1.51 20.04 -2.82
C THR A 24 1.06 21.01 -3.93
N TRP A 25 -0.24 21.11 -4.15
CA TRP A 25 -0.79 22.01 -5.16
C TRP A 25 -0.50 23.49 -4.87
N VAL A 26 -0.58 23.91 -3.61
CA VAL A 26 -0.29 25.30 -3.20
C VAL A 26 1.20 25.61 -3.36
N THR A 27 2.08 24.71 -2.87
CA THR A 27 3.53 24.94 -2.92
C THR A 27 4.07 24.91 -4.34
N GLU A 28 3.52 24.08 -5.23
CA GLU A 28 3.87 24.05 -6.65
C GLU A 28 3.62 25.41 -7.32
N ASN A 29 2.48 26.06 -7.01
CA ASN A 29 2.21 27.43 -7.49
C ASN A 29 3.17 28.49 -6.91
N MET A 30 3.87 28.17 -5.83
CA MET A 30 4.91 29.02 -5.22
C MET A 30 6.33 28.68 -5.72
N GLY A 31 6.47 27.71 -6.64
CA GLY A 31 7.75 27.24 -7.16
C GLY A 31 8.49 26.28 -6.23
N ILE A 32 7.80 25.68 -5.25
CA ILE A 32 8.38 24.68 -4.34
C ILE A 32 7.86 23.28 -4.73
N ASP A 33 8.77 22.39 -5.09
CA ASP A 33 8.45 20.98 -5.40
C ASP A 33 8.37 20.15 -4.12
N LEU A 34 7.18 20.09 -3.52
CA LEU A 34 6.94 19.26 -2.33
C LEU A 34 6.96 17.76 -2.67
N THR A 35 6.63 17.39 -3.90
CA THR A 35 6.68 16.00 -4.37
C THR A 35 8.12 15.51 -4.46
N GLY A 36 9.02 16.31 -5.03
CA GLY A 36 10.45 16.02 -5.03
C GLY A 36 11.05 15.95 -3.62
N LEU A 37 10.57 16.79 -2.70
CA LEU A 37 11.09 16.79 -1.33
C LEU A 37 10.63 15.56 -0.50
N LEU A 38 9.36 15.16 -0.60
CA LEU A 38 8.71 14.18 0.30
C LEU A 38 8.39 12.84 -0.37
N GLY A 39 8.41 12.77 -1.70
CA GLY A 39 8.29 11.53 -2.45
C GLY A 39 9.51 10.63 -2.26
N LEU A 40 9.37 9.34 -2.41
CA LEU A 40 10.45 8.38 -2.29
C LEU A 40 11.27 8.36 -3.58
N HIS A 41 12.44 8.94 -3.54
CA HIS A 41 13.44 8.81 -4.60
C HIS A 41 14.14 7.46 -4.52
N PHE A 42 14.65 6.99 -5.65
CA PHE A 42 15.46 5.78 -5.70
C PHE A 42 16.63 5.88 -4.71
N PHE A 43 16.86 4.83 -3.93
CA PHE A 43 17.81 4.88 -2.78
C PHE A 43 19.26 5.21 -3.15
N LEU A 44 19.64 5.14 -4.43
CA LEU A 44 20.96 5.56 -4.95
C LEU A 44 20.93 6.95 -5.61
N ALA A 45 19.78 7.61 -5.66
CA ALA A 45 19.65 8.95 -6.18
C ALA A 45 20.19 10.01 -5.18
N PRO A 46 20.75 11.14 -5.67
CA PRO A 46 21.27 12.20 -4.79
C PRO A 46 20.23 12.78 -3.83
N ASP A 47 18.97 12.88 -4.28
CA ASP A 47 17.88 13.48 -3.51
C ASP A 47 17.16 12.49 -2.60
N PHE A 48 17.68 11.27 -2.47
CA PHE A 48 17.14 10.29 -1.53
C PHE A 48 17.42 10.69 -0.08
N HIS A 49 16.38 10.69 0.72
CA HIS A 49 16.45 10.89 2.17
C HIS A 49 15.64 9.83 2.92
N LEU A 50 16.14 9.38 4.06
CA LEU A 50 15.51 8.30 4.84
C LEU A 50 14.05 8.60 5.26
N TYR A 51 13.69 9.86 5.49
CA TYR A 51 12.31 10.22 5.84
C TYR A 51 11.33 9.95 4.70
N GLN A 52 11.82 9.93 3.45
CA GLN A 52 11.00 9.68 2.26
C GLN A 52 10.37 8.27 2.26
N ILE A 53 11.02 7.30 2.93
CA ILE A 53 10.47 5.94 3.12
C ILE A 53 9.11 5.98 3.85
N PHE A 54 8.83 7.05 4.57
CA PHE A 54 7.57 7.25 5.29
C PHE A 54 6.70 8.31 4.63
N THR A 55 7.27 9.45 4.23
CA THR A 55 6.50 10.61 3.77
C THR A 55 5.82 10.38 2.42
N TYR A 56 6.41 9.55 1.55
CA TYR A 56 5.87 9.23 0.23
C TYR A 56 4.44 8.67 0.28
N MET A 57 4.10 7.98 1.38
CA MET A 57 2.78 7.39 1.60
C MET A 57 1.64 8.43 1.66
N PHE A 58 1.97 9.69 1.84
CA PHE A 58 1.01 10.80 1.94
C PHE A 58 1.03 11.72 0.72
N MET A 59 1.92 11.46 -0.24
CA MET A 59 2.05 12.23 -1.47
C MET A 59 1.21 11.61 -2.58
N HIS A 60 0.68 12.43 -3.50
CA HIS A 60 -0.17 11.96 -4.59
C HIS A 60 0.12 12.71 -5.89
N GLY A 61 0.29 11.96 -6.98
CA GLY A 61 0.66 12.52 -8.29
C GLY A 61 -0.49 13.16 -9.08
N GLY A 62 -1.71 13.24 -8.53
CA GLY A 62 -2.83 13.90 -9.20
C GLY A 62 -4.20 13.56 -8.60
N LEU A 63 -5.24 14.27 -9.10
CA LEU A 63 -6.62 14.15 -8.58
C LEU A 63 -7.19 12.72 -8.65
N GLY A 64 -6.98 12.03 -9.76
CA GLY A 64 -7.45 10.65 -9.90
C GLY A 64 -6.76 9.71 -8.91
N HIS A 65 -5.46 9.91 -8.69
CA HIS A 65 -4.66 9.11 -7.78
C HIS A 65 -5.14 9.27 -6.32
N ILE A 66 -5.28 10.51 -5.83
CA ILE A 66 -5.78 10.73 -4.46
C ILE A 66 -7.24 10.28 -4.32
N PHE A 67 -8.09 10.51 -5.32
CA PHE A 67 -9.48 10.08 -5.27
C PHE A 67 -9.60 8.57 -5.07
N MET A 68 -8.91 7.77 -5.89
CA MET A 68 -8.94 6.32 -5.79
C MET A 68 -8.37 5.82 -4.46
N ASN A 69 -7.27 6.40 -3.99
CA ASN A 69 -6.67 6.04 -2.70
C ASN A 69 -7.61 6.36 -1.54
N MET A 70 -8.18 7.55 -1.50
CA MET A 70 -9.08 7.94 -0.42
C MET A 70 -10.40 7.18 -0.47
N PHE A 71 -10.89 6.85 -1.66
CA PHE A 71 -12.06 6.00 -1.82
C PHE A 71 -11.82 4.58 -1.26
N MET A 72 -10.67 3.97 -1.56
CA MET A 72 -10.29 2.67 -0.99
C MET A 72 -10.13 2.74 0.53
N LEU A 73 -9.46 3.78 1.04
CA LEU A 73 -9.30 3.99 2.47
C LEU A 73 -10.64 4.19 3.18
N TRP A 74 -11.52 4.98 2.61
CA TRP A 74 -12.87 5.21 3.14
C TRP A 74 -13.72 3.94 3.15
N MET A 75 -13.60 3.09 2.13
CA MET A 75 -14.40 1.87 2.00
C MET A 75 -13.92 0.75 2.92
N PHE A 76 -12.62 0.50 2.97
CA PHE A 76 -12.04 -0.65 3.70
C PHE A 76 -11.48 -0.29 5.07
N GLY A 77 -10.97 0.93 5.23
CA GLY A 77 -10.33 1.39 6.47
C GLY A 77 -11.24 1.26 7.70
N PRO A 78 -12.47 1.80 7.69
CA PRO A 78 -13.36 1.73 8.84
C PRO A 78 -13.68 0.30 9.26
N VAL A 79 -13.82 -0.62 8.31
CA VAL A 79 -14.13 -2.02 8.60
C VAL A 79 -12.95 -2.70 9.29
N MET A 80 -11.74 -2.51 8.75
CA MET A 80 -10.54 -3.11 9.30
C MET A 80 -10.12 -2.47 10.62
N GLU A 81 -10.29 -1.15 10.78
CA GLU A 81 -10.04 -0.46 12.04
C GLU A 81 -11.01 -0.89 13.14
N ALA A 82 -12.30 -1.05 12.82
CA ALA A 82 -13.31 -1.57 13.75
C ALA A 82 -12.99 -3.02 14.17
N TYR A 83 -12.52 -3.85 13.24
CA TYR A 83 -12.18 -5.24 13.48
C TYR A 83 -10.90 -5.41 14.32
N TRP A 84 -9.85 -4.64 14.02
CA TRP A 84 -8.54 -4.76 14.68
C TRP A 84 -8.29 -3.76 15.80
N ARG A 85 -9.13 -2.73 15.96
CA ARG A 85 -8.90 -1.51 16.71
C ARG A 85 -7.80 -0.62 16.12
N SER A 86 -7.82 0.65 16.51
CA SER A 86 -7.04 1.74 15.90
C SER A 86 -5.53 1.48 15.92
N ARG A 87 -4.96 1.01 17.04
CA ARG A 87 -3.50 0.77 17.14
C ARG A 87 -3.01 -0.31 16.18
N LYS A 88 -3.70 -1.45 16.12
CA LYS A 88 -3.32 -2.58 15.27
C LYS A 88 -3.52 -2.22 13.80
N PHE A 89 -4.62 -1.53 13.47
CA PHE A 89 -4.89 -1.03 12.14
C PHE A 89 -3.81 -0.05 11.67
N PHE A 90 -3.44 0.96 12.51
CA PHE A 90 -2.40 1.91 12.18
C PHE A 90 -1.05 1.25 11.96
N PHE A 91 -0.65 0.36 12.87
CA PHE A 91 0.59 -0.40 12.72
C PHE A 91 0.63 -1.21 11.43
N TYR A 92 -0.48 -1.88 11.10
CA TYR A 92 -0.61 -2.63 9.85
C TYR A 92 -0.45 -1.74 8.62
N TYR A 93 -1.16 -0.61 8.61
CA TYR A 93 -1.07 0.38 7.53
C TYR A 93 0.37 0.84 7.29
N ILE A 94 1.07 1.22 8.35
CA ILE A 94 2.45 1.68 8.26
C ILE A 94 3.39 0.57 7.76
N ILE A 95 3.30 -0.64 8.30
CA ILE A 95 4.17 -1.75 7.87
C ILE A 95 3.92 -2.11 6.40
N CYS A 96 2.68 -2.14 5.94
CA CYS A 96 2.38 -2.38 4.53
C CYS A 96 2.94 -1.27 3.64
N GLY A 97 2.83 0.00 4.05
CA GLY A 97 3.41 1.12 3.30
C GLY A 97 4.94 1.05 3.24
N LEU A 98 5.61 0.87 4.38
CA LEU A 98 7.07 0.74 4.40
C LEU A 98 7.54 -0.46 3.56
N GLY A 99 6.84 -1.60 3.65
CA GLY A 99 7.12 -2.78 2.85
C GLY A 99 6.91 -2.57 1.35
N ALA A 100 5.90 -1.78 0.98
CA ALA A 100 5.63 -1.39 -0.39
C ALA A 100 6.79 -0.54 -0.96
N GLY A 101 7.23 0.47 -0.23
CA GLY A 101 8.39 1.29 -0.60
C GLY A 101 9.65 0.45 -0.76
N PHE A 102 9.93 -0.43 0.19
CA PHE A 102 11.07 -1.34 0.11
C PHE A 102 11.03 -2.25 -1.14
N CYS A 103 9.88 -2.85 -1.45
CA CYS A 103 9.74 -3.66 -2.66
C CYS A 103 9.88 -2.83 -3.93
N GLN A 104 9.40 -1.60 -3.94
CA GLN A 104 9.55 -0.69 -5.06
C GLN A 104 11.01 -0.34 -5.33
N GLU A 105 11.78 -0.04 -4.28
CA GLU A 105 13.21 0.24 -4.40
C GLU A 105 14.00 -0.95 -4.96
N LEU A 106 13.69 -2.16 -4.49
CA LEU A 106 14.28 -3.38 -5.03
C LEU A 106 13.90 -3.60 -6.51
N ALA A 107 12.66 -3.31 -6.87
CA ALA A 107 12.18 -3.42 -8.23
C ALA A 107 12.89 -2.43 -9.17
N GLN A 108 13.02 -1.17 -8.75
CA GLN A 108 13.74 -0.14 -9.49
C GLN A 108 15.21 -0.49 -9.68
N PHE A 109 15.86 -1.02 -8.64
CA PHE A 109 17.23 -1.51 -8.75
C PHE A 109 17.36 -2.65 -9.76
N GLY A 110 16.45 -3.64 -9.69
CA GLY A 110 16.42 -4.75 -10.65
C GLY A 110 16.18 -4.27 -12.09
N GLN A 111 15.25 -3.35 -12.28
CA GLN A 111 14.97 -2.76 -13.59
C GLN A 111 16.19 -1.98 -14.14
N PHE A 112 16.85 -1.19 -13.31
CA PHE A 112 18.06 -0.48 -13.69
C PHE A 112 19.16 -1.46 -14.14
N TYR A 113 19.38 -2.53 -13.35
CA TYR A 113 20.36 -3.58 -13.70
C TYR A 113 20.02 -4.25 -15.04
N ILE A 114 18.76 -4.60 -15.29
CA ILE A 114 18.31 -5.21 -16.54
C ILE A 114 18.57 -4.28 -17.73
N ILE A 115 18.18 -3.02 -17.63
CA ILE A 115 18.39 -2.02 -18.69
C ILE A 115 19.88 -1.88 -19.03
N CYS A 116 20.74 -1.78 -18.02
CA CYS A 116 22.18 -1.68 -18.24
C CYS A 116 22.76 -2.93 -18.90
N ASN A 117 22.32 -4.12 -18.48
CA ASN A 117 22.81 -5.39 -19.05
C ASN A 117 22.29 -5.66 -20.47
N GLU A 118 21.14 -5.15 -20.85
CA GLU A 118 20.63 -5.20 -22.22
C GLU A 118 21.44 -4.31 -23.17
N GLN A 119 21.92 -3.17 -22.69
CA GLN A 119 22.73 -2.24 -23.48
C GLN A 119 24.19 -2.69 -23.60
N VAL A 120 24.75 -3.33 -22.57
CA VAL A 120 26.13 -3.81 -22.52
C VAL A 120 26.15 -5.27 -22.04
N PRO A 121 26.16 -6.26 -22.94
CA PRO A 121 26.20 -7.66 -22.57
C PRO A 121 27.43 -8.00 -21.69
N GLY A 122 27.17 -8.67 -20.57
CA GLY A 122 28.23 -8.99 -19.59
C GLY A 122 28.45 -7.91 -18.51
N PHE A 123 27.55 -6.95 -18.44
CA PHE A 123 27.49 -5.90 -17.41
C PHE A 123 27.43 -6.51 -16.01
N THR A 124 28.38 -6.16 -15.15
CA THR A 124 28.46 -6.71 -13.79
C THR A 124 27.75 -5.79 -12.78
N PHE A 125 27.58 -6.27 -11.56
CA PHE A 125 27.08 -5.44 -10.46
C PHE A 125 27.99 -4.21 -10.21
N ALA A 126 29.33 -4.39 -10.34
CA ALA A 126 30.26 -3.29 -10.18
C ALA A 126 30.07 -2.21 -11.27
N ASP A 127 29.85 -2.63 -12.52
CA ASP A 127 29.56 -1.72 -13.63
C ASP A 127 28.22 -0.98 -13.40
N THR A 128 27.21 -1.66 -12.87
CA THR A 128 25.93 -1.03 -12.46
C THR A 128 26.17 0.11 -11.47
N MET A 129 27.04 -0.11 -10.48
CA MET A 129 27.35 0.92 -9.50
C MET A 129 28.17 2.10 -10.08
N MET A 130 28.96 1.87 -11.11
CA MET A 130 29.63 2.94 -11.85
C MET A 130 28.64 3.76 -12.67
N GLU A 131 27.72 3.10 -13.37
CA GLU A 131 26.69 3.75 -14.18
C GLU A 131 25.71 4.58 -13.31
N VAL A 132 25.31 4.07 -12.14
CA VAL A 132 24.57 4.84 -11.13
C VAL A 132 25.27 6.14 -10.78
N ARG A 133 26.60 6.09 -10.55
CA ARG A 133 27.39 7.28 -10.21
C ARG A 133 27.52 8.26 -11.38
N ALA A 134 27.54 7.75 -12.61
CA ALA A 134 27.63 8.58 -13.80
C ALA A 134 26.32 9.31 -14.13
N ASN A 135 25.17 8.70 -13.77
CA ASN A 135 23.83 9.17 -14.14
C ASN A 135 22.97 9.61 -12.94
N GLN A 136 23.59 10.08 -11.87
CA GLN A 136 22.89 10.45 -10.62
C GLN A 136 21.69 11.39 -10.83
N GLY A 137 21.81 12.37 -11.72
CA GLY A 137 20.71 13.31 -11.99
C GLY A 137 19.47 12.66 -12.60
N LEU A 138 19.64 11.60 -13.39
CA LEU A 138 18.52 10.85 -13.98
C LEU A 138 17.81 9.97 -12.96
N LEU A 139 18.51 9.50 -11.93
CA LEU A 139 17.91 8.68 -10.88
C LEU A 139 16.91 9.45 -10.01
N ASN A 140 17.04 10.77 -9.91
CA ASN A 140 16.08 11.63 -9.23
C ASN A 140 14.70 11.65 -9.92
N LEU A 141 14.61 11.26 -11.21
CA LEU A 141 13.34 11.15 -11.92
C LEU A 141 12.50 9.94 -11.46
N TRP A 142 13.13 8.99 -10.78
CA TRP A 142 12.46 7.79 -10.27
C TRP A 142 11.89 8.06 -8.87
N THR A 143 10.78 8.75 -8.84
CA THR A 143 10.11 9.14 -7.59
C THR A 143 8.80 8.38 -7.44
N THR A 144 8.63 7.72 -6.31
CA THR A 144 7.42 6.97 -5.95
C THR A 144 6.59 7.79 -4.95
N VAL A 145 5.28 7.85 -5.17
CA VAL A 145 4.31 8.53 -4.30
C VAL A 145 3.03 7.70 -4.17
N GLY A 146 2.38 7.79 -3.02
CA GLY A 146 1.02 7.26 -2.82
C GLY A 146 0.84 6.37 -1.61
N ALA A 147 -0.38 6.41 -1.06
CA ALA A 147 -0.84 5.53 0.00
C ALA A 147 -1.14 4.10 -0.49
N SER A 148 -1.16 3.89 -1.82
CA SER A 148 -1.72 2.70 -2.46
C SER A 148 -1.09 1.39 -1.98
N GLY A 149 0.22 1.33 -1.75
CA GLY A 149 0.88 0.14 -1.22
C GLY A 149 0.30 -0.31 0.12
N ALA A 150 0.06 0.63 1.05
CA ALA A 150 -0.60 0.34 2.31
C ALA A 150 -2.08 -0.08 2.11
N LEU A 151 -2.76 0.55 1.16
CA LEU A 151 -4.17 0.26 0.84
C LEU A 151 -4.35 -1.12 0.21
N TYR A 152 -3.45 -1.54 -0.66
CA TYR A 152 -3.43 -2.91 -1.18
C TYR A 152 -3.19 -3.94 -0.06
N GLY A 153 -2.36 -3.61 0.93
CA GLY A 153 -2.25 -4.38 2.17
C GLY A 153 -3.58 -4.49 2.91
N ILE A 154 -4.31 -3.38 3.09
CA ILE A 154 -5.65 -3.37 3.72
C ILE A 154 -6.65 -4.18 2.89
N LEU A 155 -6.63 -4.04 1.57
CA LEU A 155 -7.47 -4.79 0.65
C LEU A 155 -7.25 -6.30 0.80
N LEU A 156 -5.98 -6.74 0.85
CA LEU A 156 -5.62 -8.13 1.13
C LEU A 156 -6.16 -8.60 2.49
N ALA A 157 -5.97 -7.80 3.54
CA ALA A 157 -6.48 -8.12 4.87
C ALA A 157 -8.00 -8.31 4.85
N TYR A 158 -8.72 -7.40 4.21
CA TYR A 158 -10.16 -7.51 4.06
C TYR A 158 -10.55 -8.84 3.39
N GLY A 159 -9.86 -9.22 2.31
CA GLY A 159 -10.08 -10.51 1.64
C GLY A 159 -9.76 -11.73 2.48
N MET A 160 -8.74 -11.65 3.36
CA MET A 160 -8.36 -12.75 4.25
C MET A 160 -9.29 -12.94 5.45
N TYR A 161 -9.97 -11.88 5.90
CA TYR A 161 -10.90 -11.93 7.03
C TYR A 161 -12.36 -12.06 6.61
N PHE A 162 -12.71 -11.51 5.45
CA PHE A 162 -14.08 -11.48 4.92
C PHE A 162 -14.19 -12.08 3.50
N PRO A 163 -13.66 -13.29 3.25
CA PRO A 163 -13.50 -13.83 1.88
C PRO A 163 -14.81 -14.09 1.15
N ASN A 164 -15.89 -14.33 1.87
CA ASN A 164 -17.20 -14.67 1.30
C ASN A 164 -18.17 -13.49 1.26
N GLU A 165 -17.78 -12.34 1.82
CA GLU A 165 -18.54 -11.10 1.66
C GLU A 165 -18.63 -10.74 0.18
N ARG A 166 -19.65 -9.98 -0.19
CA ARG A 166 -19.89 -9.57 -1.56
C ARG A 166 -19.75 -8.06 -1.69
N MET A 167 -19.07 -7.64 -2.74
CA MET A 167 -18.90 -6.24 -3.07
C MET A 167 -19.15 -6.00 -4.57
N PHE A 168 -19.65 -4.81 -4.89
CA PHE A 168 -19.76 -4.36 -6.27
C PHE A 168 -18.40 -3.83 -6.73
N VAL A 169 -17.99 -4.26 -7.91
CA VAL A 169 -16.76 -3.79 -8.58
C VAL A 169 -17.15 -3.34 -9.97
N ILE A 170 -16.94 -2.07 -10.28
CA ILE A 170 -17.22 -1.52 -11.61
C ILE A 170 -16.21 -2.13 -12.61
N PRO A 171 -16.65 -2.62 -13.77
CA PRO A 171 -17.96 -2.44 -14.40
C PRO A 171 -18.96 -3.62 -14.21
N PHE A 172 -18.72 -4.53 -13.29
CA PHE A 172 -19.57 -5.73 -13.14
C PHE A 172 -20.96 -5.37 -12.59
N PRO A 173 -22.05 -5.79 -13.24
CA PRO A 173 -23.42 -5.46 -12.81
C PRO A 173 -23.92 -6.32 -11.64
N PHE A 174 -23.10 -7.21 -11.11
CA PHE A 174 -23.42 -8.11 -10.01
C PHE A 174 -22.32 -8.12 -8.97
N PRO A 175 -22.66 -8.37 -7.68
CA PRO A 175 -21.67 -8.39 -6.62
C PRO A 175 -20.80 -9.65 -6.68
N LEU A 176 -19.48 -9.44 -6.59
CA LEU A 176 -18.48 -10.49 -6.58
C LEU A 176 -18.09 -10.84 -5.12
N LYS A 177 -17.70 -12.08 -4.88
CA LYS A 177 -17.09 -12.45 -3.59
C LYS A 177 -15.71 -11.79 -3.48
N VAL A 178 -15.44 -11.21 -2.30
CA VAL A 178 -14.20 -10.47 -2.02
C VAL A 178 -12.96 -11.28 -2.37
N LYS A 179 -12.90 -12.57 -2.06
CA LYS A 179 -11.76 -13.43 -2.40
C LYS A 179 -11.40 -13.43 -3.89
N TRP A 180 -12.40 -13.35 -4.77
CA TRP A 180 -12.17 -13.32 -6.22
C TRP A 180 -11.73 -11.93 -6.70
N VAL A 181 -12.22 -10.87 -6.04
CA VAL A 181 -11.76 -9.50 -6.30
C VAL A 181 -10.29 -9.36 -5.94
N ILE A 182 -9.88 -9.88 -4.77
CA ILE A 182 -8.48 -9.85 -4.34
C ILE A 182 -7.60 -10.70 -5.27
N ALA A 183 -8.02 -11.91 -5.61
CA ALA A 183 -7.26 -12.75 -6.52
C ALA A 183 -7.09 -12.10 -7.91
N GLY A 184 -8.15 -11.47 -8.42
CA GLY A 184 -8.12 -10.72 -9.66
C GLY A 184 -7.19 -9.49 -9.59
N SER A 185 -7.22 -8.74 -8.49
CA SER A 185 -6.31 -7.59 -8.31
C SER A 185 -4.85 -8.01 -8.24
N ILE A 186 -4.52 -9.10 -7.52
CA ILE A 186 -3.15 -9.64 -7.50
C ILE A 186 -2.71 -10.07 -8.89
N ALA A 187 -3.58 -10.78 -9.63
CA ALA A 187 -3.26 -11.22 -10.99
C ALA A 187 -3.04 -10.02 -11.94
N LEU A 188 -3.84 -8.97 -11.81
CA LEU A 188 -3.71 -7.76 -12.60
C LEU A 188 -2.40 -7.03 -12.28
N GLU A 189 -2.06 -6.85 -11.01
CA GLU A 189 -0.81 -6.21 -10.58
C GLU A 189 0.42 -6.99 -11.06
N LEU A 190 0.39 -8.34 -10.96
CA LEU A 190 1.46 -9.19 -11.47
C LEU A 190 1.60 -9.08 -13.00
N PHE A 191 0.48 -9.12 -13.72
CA PHE A 191 0.48 -8.97 -15.17
C PHE A 191 1.04 -7.61 -15.58
N SER A 192 0.57 -6.53 -14.96
CA SER A 192 1.03 -5.17 -15.27
C SER A 192 2.51 -4.97 -14.95
N ALA A 193 2.99 -5.55 -13.83
CA ALA A 193 4.41 -5.51 -13.48
C ALA A 193 5.31 -6.22 -14.50
N ILE A 194 4.85 -7.37 -15.06
CA ILE A 194 5.60 -8.15 -16.05
C ILE A 194 5.49 -7.52 -17.45
N ALA A 195 4.30 -7.01 -17.80
CA ALA A 195 4.06 -6.37 -19.10
C ALA A 195 4.80 -5.04 -19.27
N THR A 196 5.49 -4.57 -18.21
CA THR A 196 6.21 -3.28 -18.21
C THR A 196 5.34 -2.15 -18.77
N THR A 197 4.09 -2.10 -18.33
CA THR A 197 3.15 -1.05 -18.72
C THR A 197 3.71 0.28 -18.22
N ASN A 198 4.03 1.18 -19.14
CA ASN A 198 4.58 2.51 -18.82
C ASN A 198 3.44 3.46 -18.42
N ASP A 199 2.58 3.00 -17.51
CA ASP A 199 1.37 3.71 -17.06
C ASP A 199 1.63 4.60 -15.83
N GLY A 200 2.87 4.66 -15.37
CA GLY A 200 3.27 5.44 -14.18
C GLY A 200 2.80 4.83 -12.85
N VAL A 201 2.35 3.56 -12.85
CA VAL A 201 1.87 2.88 -11.63
C VAL A 201 2.96 1.99 -11.05
N ALA A 202 3.16 2.09 -9.74
CA ALA A 202 4.14 1.28 -9.00
C ALA A 202 3.55 -0.11 -8.63
N HIS A 203 3.32 -0.97 -9.61
CA HIS A 203 2.68 -2.29 -9.43
C HIS A 203 3.40 -3.16 -8.40
N LEU A 204 4.73 -3.13 -8.38
CA LEU A 204 5.53 -3.89 -7.42
C LEU A 204 5.45 -3.33 -6.00
N ALA A 205 5.19 -2.03 -5.83
CA ALA A 205 4.85 -1.46 -4.52
C ALA A 205 3.51 -2.01 -4.00
N HIS A 206 2.49 -2.13 -4.86
CA HIS A 206 1.20 -2.70 -4.48
C HIS A 206 1.34 -4.15 -4.00
N LEU A 207 2.04 -4.97 -4.78
CA LEU A 207 2.34 -6.36 -4.40
C LEU A 207 3.20 -6.45 -3.14
N GLY A 208 4.15 -5.53 -2.97
CA GLY A 208 4.97 -5.39 -1.76
C GLY A 208 4.12 -5.13 -0.52
N GLY A 209 3.19 -4.19 -0.60
CA GLY A 209 2.23 -3.91 0.48
C GLY A 209 1.39 -5.12 0.85
N MET A 210 0.89 -5.87 -0.14
CA MET A 210 0.18 -7.12 0.09
C MET A 210 1.08 -8.20 0.72
N LEU A 211 2.33 -8.34 0.27
CA LEU A 211 3.28 -9.32 0.80
C LEU A 211 3.56 -9.08 2.28
N PHE A 212 3.92 -7.86 2.65
CA PHE A 212 4.19 -7.50 4.05
C PHE A 212 2.91 -7.65 4.91
N GLY A 213 1.76 -7.25 4.38
CA GLY A 213 0.46 -7.46 5.01
C GLY A 213 0.16 -8.95 5.25
N TYR A 214 0.41 -9.80 4.27
CA TYR A 214 0.24 -11.25 4.40
C TYR A 214 1.15 -11.83 5.49
N ILE A 215 2.43 -11.48 5.47
CA ILE A 215 3.42 -11.95 6.47
C ILE A 215 2.96 -11.55 7.87
N LEU A 216 2.55 -10.31 8.05
CA LEU A 216 2.12 -9.78 9.35
C LEU A 216 0.85 -10.48 9.86
N ILE A 217 -0.14 -10.71 9.00
CA ILE A 217 -1.35 -11.46 9.36
C ILE A 217 -1.02 -12.89 9.74
N LYS A 218 -0.15 -13.57 8.97
CA LYS A 218 0.29 -14.93 9.28
C LYS A 218 1.04 -15.00 10.61
N TYR A 219 1.90 -14.01 10.86
CA TYR A 219 2.61 -13.90 12.13
C TYR A 219 1.64 -13.73 13.31
N TRP A 220 0.66 -12.84 13.22
CA TRP A 220 -0.33 -12.64 14.27
C TRP A 220 -1.20 -13.87 14.51
N ARG A 221 -1.58 -14.59 13.46
CA ARG A 221 -2.34 -15.86 13.62
C ARG A 221 -1.56 -16.95 14.35
N LYS A 222 -0.23 -16.95 14.24
CA LYS A 222 0.63 -17.90 14.95
C LYS A 222 0.92 -17.48 16.39
N HIS A 223 0.81 -16.20 16.71
CA HIS A 223 1.15 -15.64 18.01
C HIS A 223 -0.05 -14.86 18.62
N PRO A 224 -1.15 -15.55 18.92
CA PRO A 224 -2.37 -14.92 19.44
C PRO A 224 -2.16 -14.24 20.80
N PHE A 225 -1.11 -14.60 21.54
CA PHE A 225 -0.75 -13.99 22.82
C PHE A 225 -0.36 -12.49 22.70
N MET A 226 0.11 -12.05 21.54
CA MET A 226 0.33 -10.61 21.28
C MET A 226 -0.99 -9.83 21.10
N GLU A 227 -2.11 -10.50 20.91
CA GLU A 227 -3.44 -9.88 20.91
C GLU A 227 -3.93 -9.50 22.32
N GLY A 228 -3.42 -10.15 23.39
CA GLY A 228 -3.93 -10.03 24.77
C GLY A 228 -3.22 -9.04 25.70
N ASN A 229 -1.93 -8.75 25.53
CA ASN A 229 -1.11 -8.08 26.56
C ASN A 229 -0.58 -6.68 26.21
N GLY A 230 -1.10 -6.04 25.19
CA GLY A 230 -0.74 -4.64 24.86
C GLY A 230 -1.71 -3.99 23.90
N PHE A 231 -2.50 -4.78 23.20
CA PHE A 231 -3.39 -4.32 22.13
C PHE A 231 -4.87 -4.66 22.35
N GLY A 232 -5.29 -4.90 23.61
CA GLY A 232 -6.71 -4.79 23.93
C GLY A 232 -7.39 -5.98 24.57
N LYS A 233 -7.70 -5.79 25.84
CA LYS A 233 -8.48 -6.65 26.74
C LYS A 233 -10.01 -6.60 26.47
N TYR A 234 -10.48 -6.22 25.28
CA TYR A 234 -11.90 -6.14 24.93
C TYR A 234 -12.12 -6.54 23.45
N GLY A 235 -11.79 -7.78 23.14
CA GLY A 235 -12.30 -8.46 21.94
C GLY A 235 -13.57 -9.21 22.33
N GLY A 236 -14.73 -8.59 22.28
CA GLY A 236 -16.02 -9.29 22.30
C GLY A 236 -16.07 -10.17 21.05
N GLY A 237 -15.85 -11.47 21.24
CA GLY A 237 -15.88 -12.45 20.17
C GLY A 237 -17.29 -12.55 19.60
N TRP A 238 -17.40 -12.45 18.30
CA TRP A 238 -18.43 -13.18 17.58
C TRP A 238 -18.01 -14.66 17.61
N GLN A 239 -18.25 -15.29 18.77
CA GLN A 239 -18.23 -16.74 18.85
C GLN A 239 -19.40 -17.23 18.00
N ASN A 240 -19.04 -18.02 17.01
CA ASN A 240 -19.97 -18.84 16.25
C ASN A 240 -20.67 -19.79 17.24
N THR A 241 -21.78 -19.36 17.82
CA THR A 241 -22.65 -20.23 18.60
C THR A 241 -23.33 -21.18 17.63
N GLY A 242 -22.63 -22.27 17.34
CA GLY A 242 -23.21 -23.41 16.68
C GLY A 242 -24.44 -23.87 17.46
N HIS A 243 -25.61 -23.55 16.96
CA HIS A 243 -26.87 -24.16 17.40
C HIS A 243 -26.77 -25.66 17.13
N LYS A 244 -26.44 -26.40 18.18
CA LYS A 244 -26.78 -27.83 18.24
C LYS A 244 -28.30 -27.90 18.24
N ARG A 245 -28.89 -28.25 17.11
CA ARG A 245 -30.28 -28.72 17.05
C ARG A 245 -30.36 -29.97 17.89
N LYS A 246 -31.07 -29.89 19.01
CA LYS A 246 -31.56 -31.10 19.71
C LYS A 246 -32.69 -31.66 18.87
N SER A 247 -32.51 -32.90 18.44
CA SER A 247 -33.56 -33.75 17.89
C SER A 247 -34.61 -34.03 18.97
N TRP A 248 -35.83 -33.77 18.61
CA TRP A 248 -37.04 -34.45 19.13
C TRP A 248 -37.73 -35.09 17.95
#